data_9cdb22bb4628453d60b743210414502d
#
_entry.id   9cdb22bb4628453d60b743210414502d
#
_cell.length_a   1.000
_cell.length_b   1.000
_cell.length_c   1.000
_cell.angle_alpha   90.00
_cell.angle_beta   90.00
_cell.angle_gamma   90.00
#
_symmetry.space_group_name_H-M   'P 1'
#
loop_
_entity.id
_entity.type
_entity.pdbx_description
1 polymer ?
#
loop_
_entity_poly.entity_id
_entity_poly.type
_entity_poly.pdbx_seq_one_letter_code
_entity_poly.pdbx_strand_id
1 'polypeptide(L)'
;MTSTAFVTGASRGIGKAIAVHLARAGLDVALTARTVKEGERREHSSTLHRSDTSPLPGALSSTAGLVEAAGVRSLVVPADLTDRASVVAAADTVLAEWGRIDVLVNNGRYIGPGHMDHIEETPLDLLELHLQANVMSPLALIKKVLPGMLERGSGTIVNITSGAGFHDPPAKAGEGGWGLAYGFSKAALHRVAGILDLEVADRGVRAFNVQPGFIATERMAQDMGDFGFDGGAPPDVVGAVVAWLVNNPDAAEDAMEDKVSPPVMRSTKDGRNIEAQEVCRDLGLLPGWPG
;
A
#
# COMPACT_ATOMS: atom_id res chain seq x y z
N MET A 1 -0.99 -26.11 -1.60
CA MET A 1 -0.26 -25.08 -2.38
C MET A 1 -0.01 -23.91 -1.45
N THR A 2 1.16 -23.31 -1.50
CA THR A 2 1.49 -22.10 -0.72
C THR A 2 0.63 -20.93 -1.21
N SER A 3 0.12 -20.12 -0.29
CA SER A 3 -0.61 -18.89 -0.65
C SER A 3 0.33 -17.86 -1.28
N THR A 4 -0.18 -17.10 -2.23
CA THR A 4 0.59 -16.17 -3.05
C THR A 4 0.14 -14.73 -2.81
N ALA A 5 1.08 -13.86 -2.50
CA ALA A 5 0.84 -12.41 -2.38
C ALA A 5 1.44 -11.64 -3.56
N PHE A 6 0.75 -10.60 -4.02
CA PHE A 6 1.25 -9.64 -5.00
C PHE A 6 1.27 -8.24 -4.37
N VAL A 7 2.47 -7.67 -4.20
CA VAL A 7 2.68 -6.41 -3.48
C VAL A 7 3.19 -5.34 -4.42
N THR A 8 2.43 -4.23 -4.55
CA THR A 8 2.85 -3.07 -5.35
C THR A 8 3.69 -2.09 -4.52
N GLY A 9 4.65 -1.41 -5.16
CA GLY A 9 5.55 -0.49 -4.47
C GLY A 9 6.51 -1.18 -3.49
N ALA A 10 6.91 -2.42 -3.79
CA ALA A 10 7.63 -3.31 -2.89
C ALA A 10 9.15 -3.08 -2.82
N SER A 11 9.70 -2.05 -3.49
CA SER A 11 11.15 -1.83 -3.52
C SER A 11 11.72 -1.24 -2.22
N ARG A 12 10.94 -0.56 -1.39
CA ARG A 12 11.35 0.12 -0.14
C ARG A 12 10.17 0.40 0.78
N GLY A 13 10.45 0.99 1.95
CA GLY A 13 9.45 1.51 2.88
C GLY A 13 8.37 0.50 3.26
N ILE A 14 7.13 0.96 3.28
CA ILE A 14 5.97 0.17 3.68
C ILE A 14 5.82 -1.09 2.81
N GLY A 15 5.95 -0.98 1.48
CA GLY A 15 5.78 -2.13 0.58
C GLY A 15 6.84 -3.21 0.78
N LYS A 16 8.11 -2.83 1.05
CA LYS A 16 9.17 -3.76 1.44
C LYS A 16 8.82 -4.47 2.75
N ALA A 17 8.42 -3.71 3.77
CA ALA A 17 8.05 -4.27 5.08
C ALA A 17 6.88 -5.25 4.96
N ILE A 18 5.82 -4.89 4.23
CA ILE A 18 4.68 -5.78 3.96
C ILE A 18 5.15 -7.07 3.30
N ALA A 19 5.96 -6.99 2.25
CA ALA A 19 6.47 -8.16 1.54
C ALA A 19 7.24 -9.11 2.46
N VAL A 20 8.11 -8.57 3.31
CA VAL A 20 8.90 -9.36 4.26
C VAL A 20 8.02 -10.00 5.34
N HIS A 21 7.04 -9.28 5.88
CA HIS A 21 6.12 -9.83 6.88
C HIS A 21 5.20 -10.92 6.30
N LEU A 22 4.70 -10.77 5.07
CA LEU A 22 3.95 -11.81 4.38
C LEU A 22 4.82 -13.04 4.09
N ALA A 23 6.08 -12.85 3.71
CA ALA A 23 7.04 -13.94 3.54
C ALA A 23 7.28 -14.71 4.84
N ARG A 24 7.48 -14.01 5.96
CA ARG A 24 7.61 -14.61 7.30
C ARG A 24 6.34 -15.34 7.75
N ALA A 25 5.21 -14.94 7.24
CA ALA A 25 3.92 -15.62 7.44
C ALA A 25 3.75 -16.85 6.51
N GLY A 26 4.74 -17.17 5.67
CA GLY A 26 4.77 -18.37 4.82
C GLY A 26 4.16 -18.18 3.42
N LEU A 27 3.92 -16.95 2.97
CA LEU A 27 3.42 -16.70 1.63
C LEU A 27 4.56 -16.54 0.62
N ASP A 28 4.38 -17.07 -0.59
CA ASP A 28 5.20 -16.68 -1.74
C ASP A 28 4.86 -15.25 -2.16
N VAL A 29 5.84 -14.42 -2.46
CA VAL A 29 5.61 -12.99 -2.67
C VAL A 29 6.11 -12.50 -4.02
N ALA A 30 5.19 -12.07 -4.87
CA ALA A 30 5.49 -11.33 -6.08
C ALA A 30 5.63 -9.82 -5.77
N LEU A 31 6.70 -9.22 -6.25
CA LEU A 31 7.16 -7.89 -5.92
C LEU A 31 7.14 -7.00 -7.16
N THR A 32 6.39 -5.89 -7.13
CA THR A 32 6.41 -4.95 -8.23
C THR A 32 6.69 -3.51 -7.80
N ALA A 33 7.53 -2.85 -8.56
CA ALA A 33 7.85 -1.42 -8.51
C ALA A 33 8.66 -1.05 -9.75
N ARG A 34 8.97 0.24 -9.90
CA ARG A 34 9.85 0.73 -10.98
C ARG A 34 11.33 0.46 -10.74
N THR A 35 11.78 0.50 -9.49
CA THR A 35 13.19 0.35 -9.10
C THR A 35 13.54 -1.11 -8.91
N VAL A 36 14.30 -1.67 -9.82
CA VAL A 36 14.69 -3.10 -9.80
C VAL A 36 16.02 -3.31 -9.07
N LYS A 37 17.00 -2.43 -9.30
CA LYS A 37 18.34 -2.51 -8.73
C LYS A 37 18.66 -1.29 -7.88
N GLU A 38 19.51 -1.47 -6.87
CA GLU A 38 20.03 -0.34 -6.08
C GLU A 38 20.73 0.69 -6.96
N GLY A 39 20.59 1.97 -6.60
CA GLY A 39 21.22 3.08 -7.31
C GLY A 39 20.45 3.57 -8.54
N GLU A 40 19.34 2.96 -8.93
CA GLU A 40 18.52 3.49 -10.02
C GLU A 40 17.97 4.88 -9.67
N ARG A 41 18.07 5.80 -10.63
CA ARG A 41 17.62 7.17 -10.51
C ARG A 41 16.18 7.27 -11.02
N ARG A 42 15.29 7.79 -10.19
CA ARG A 42 13.88 8.02 -10.53
C ARG A 42 13.44 9.35 -9.93
N GLU A 43 12.58 10.08 -10.63
CA GLU A 43 11.97 11.29 -10.08
C GLU A 43 11.16 10.93 -8.83
N HIS A 44 11.42 11.64 -7.73
CA HIS A 44 10.75 11.44 -6.46
C HIS A 44 10.48 12.73 -5.68
N SER A 45 10.63 13.90 -6.32
CA SER A 45 10.19 15.16 -5.71
C SER A 45 8.71 15.11 -5.31
N SER A 46 8.31 15.96 -4.41
CA SER A 46 6.92 16.09 -3.98
C SER A 46 6.23 17.32 -4.59
N THR A 47 6.95 18.14 -5.35
CA THR A 47 6.51 19.45 -5.83
C THR A 47 6.98 19.73 -7.26
N LEU A 48 6.23 20.60 -7.96
CA LEU A 48 6.56 21.14 -9.28
C LEU A 48 7.78 22.07 -9.26
N HIS A 49 8.13 22.61 -8.08
CA HIS A 49 9.18 23.64 -7.97
C HIS A 49 10.60 23.07 -7.93
N ARG A 50 10.77 21.78 -7.81
CA ARG A 50 12.09 21.12 -7.89
C ARG A 50 11.95 19.71 -8.49
N SER A 51 13.06 19.24 -9.09
CA SER A 51 13.21 17.84 -9.49
C SER A 51 14.26 17.19 -8.59
N ASP A 52 13.99 15.98 -8.14
CA ASP A 52 14.94 15.16 -7.41
C ASP A 52 14.96 13.74 -7.97
N THR A 53 16.08 13.40 -8.59
CA THR A 53 16.34 12.08 -9.14
C THR A 53 17.50 11.39 -8.43
N SER A 54 17.91 11.85 -7.26
CA SER A 54 18.93 11.18 -6.45
C SER A 54 18.51 9.73 -6.14
N PRO A 55 19.43 8.76 -6.12
CA PRO A 55 19.07 7.39 -5.81
C PRO A 55 18.56 7.27 -4.37
N LEU A 56 17.35 6.71 -4.22
CA LEU A 56 16.84 6.31 -2.90
C LEU A 56 17.28 4.88 -2.57
N PRO A 57 17.65 4.58 -1.32
CA PRO A 57 17.90 3.20 -0.88
C PRO A 57 16.70 2.28 -1.14
N GLY A 58 16.96 1.03 -1.46
CA GLY A 58 15.94 0.00 -1.68
C GLY A 58 15.60 -0.27 -3.14
N ALA A 59 15.49 -1.55 -3.45
CA ALA A 59 15.19 -2.09 -4.77
C ALA A 59 14.36 -3.36 -4.67
N LEU A 60 13.74 -3.79 -5.78
CA LEU A 60 13.03 -5.08 -5.81
C LEU A 60 13.98 -6.24 -5.56
N SER A 61 15.22 -6.19 -6.09
CA SER A 61 16.23 -7.23 -5.87
C SER A 61 16.62 -7.39 -4.40
N SER A 62 16.77 -6.29 -3.69
CA SER A 62 17.09 -6.33 -2.23
C SER A 62 15.91 -6.87 -1.43
N THR A 63 14.67 -6.50 -1.78
CA THR A 63 13.48 -7.02 -1.12
C THR A 63 13.29 -8.51 -1.43
N ALA A 64 13.55 -8.95 -2.66
CA ALA A 64 13.48 -10.35 -3.06
C ALA A 64 14.43 -11.22 -2.20
N GLY A 65 15.66 -10.79 -2.00
CA GLY A 65 16.60 -11.49 -1.12
C GLY A 65 16.10 -11.63 0.33
N LEU A 66 15.39 -10.62 0.86
CA LEU A 66 14.79 -10.70 2.20
C LEU A 66 13.59 -11.67 2.24
N VAL A 67 12.79 -11.72 1.18
CA VAL A 67 11.67 -12.69 1.04
C VAL A 67 12.22 -14.11 0.98
N GLU A 68 13.24 -14.35 0.16
CA GLU A 68 13.88 -15.67 0.03
C GLU A 68 14.57 -16.14 1.32
N ALA A 69 15.16 -15.20 2.06
CA ALA A 69 15.72 -15.49 3.38
C ALA A 69 14.67 -15.93 4.42
N ALA A 70 13.39 -15.64 4.21
CA ALA A 70 12.28 -16.16 5.00
C ALA A 70 11.86 -17.60 4.59
N GLY A 71 12.49 -18.19 3.57
CA GLY A 71 12.26 -19.59 3.14
C GLY A 71 11.11 -19.77 2.16
N VAL A 72 10.62 -18.71 1.52
CA VAL A 72 9.54 -18.73 0.52
C VAL A 72 10.06 -18.23 -0.84
N ARG A 73 9.25 -18.39 -1.89
CA ARG A 73 9.63 -17.92 -3.23
C ARG A 73 9.39 -16.42 -3.37
N SER A 74 10.27 -15.75 -4.09
CA SER A 74 10.07 -14.40 -4.60
C SER A 74 9.90 -14.41 -6.12
N LEU A 75 9.14 -13.43 -6.65
CA LEU A 75 9.07 -13.15 -8.08
C LEU A 75 9.15 -11.63 -8.30
N VAL A 76 10.21 -11.18 -8.92
CA VAL A 76 10.39 -9.76 -9.27
C VAL A 76 9.76 -9.48 -10.62
N VAL A 77 8.71 -8.65 -10.63
CA VAL A 77 7.97 -8.26 -11.83
C VAL A 77 7.88 -6.73 -11.90
N PRO A 78 8.80 -6.07 -12.61
CA PRO A 78 8.80 -4.61 -12.70
C PRO A 78 7.52 -4.07 -13.36
N ALA A 79 6.97 -3.00 -12.79
CA ALA A 79 5.86 -2.27 -13.42
C ALA A 79 5.83 -0.80 -12.98
N ASP A 80 5.21 0.03 -13.81
CA ASP A 80 4.93 1.44 -13.52
C ASP A 80 3.43 1.65 -13.33
N LEU A 81 3.03 2.18 -12.18
CA LEU A 81 1.62 2.45 -11.87
C LEU A 81 1.01 3.54 -12.77
N THR A 82 1.83 4.37 -13.40
CA THR A 82 1.35 5.35 -14.39
C THR A 82 1.00 4.71 -15.73
N ASP A 83 1.45 3.48 -15.98
CA ASP A 83 1.11 2.65 -17.14
C ASP A 83 0.24 1.46 -16.71
N ARG A 84 -1.06 1.55 -16.97
CA ARG A 84 -2.01 0.49 -16.63
C ARG A 84 -1.71 -0.84 -17.33
N ALA A 85 -1.23 -0.80 -18.57
CA ALA A 85 -0.88 -2.01 -19.30
C ALA A 85 0.30 -2.74 -18.66
N SER A 86 1.31 -1.99 -18.22
CA SER A 86 2.45 -2.51 -17.47
C SER A 86 2.01 -3.24 -16.20
N VAL A 87 1.08 -2.65 -15.45
CA VAL A 87 0.58 -3.21 -14.18
C VAL A 87 -0.23 -4.50 -14.41
N VAL A 88 -1.06 -4.52 -15.44
CA VAL A 88 -1.84 -5.72 -15.80
C VAL A 88 -0.91 -6.84 -16.28
N ALA A 89 0.08 -6.53 -17.12
CA ALA A 89 1.07 -7.49 -17.59
C ALA A 89 1.88 -8.10 -16.43
N ALA A 90 2.18 -7.30 -15.39
CA ALA A 90 2.83 -7.82 -14.19
C ALA A 90 1.96 -8.86 -13.47
N ALA A 91 0.66 -8.60 -13.30
CA ALA A 91 -0.25 -9.59 -12.71
C ALA A 91 -0.41 -10.83 -13.60
N ASP A 92 -0.43 -10.67 -14.93
CA ASP A 92 -0.45 -11.80 -15.87
C ASP A 92 0.78 -12.69 -15.73
N THR A 93 1.96 -12.09 -15.56
CA THR A 93 3.20 -12.82 -15.31
C THR A 93 3.12 -13.67 -14.04
N VAL A 94 2.62 -13.09 -12.93
CA VAL A 94 2.45 -13.83 -11.67
C VAL A 94 1.46 -14.97 -11.82
N LEU A 95 0.33 -14.74 -12.50
CA LEU A 95 -0.68 -15.76 -12.76
C LEU A 95 -0.15 -16.88 -13.67
N ALA A 96 0.67 -16.55 -14.65
CA ALA A 96 1.30 -17.55 -15.53
C ALA A 96 2.33 -18.43 -14.78
N GLU A 97 3.13 -17.82 -13.89
CA GLU A 97 4.19 -18.51 -13.16
C GLU A 97 3.68 -19.32 -11.95
N TRP A 98 2.68 -18.79 -11.25
CA TRP A 98 2.22 -19.38 -9.99
C TRP A 98 0.76 -19.85 -9.99
N GLY A 99 0.00 -19.53 -11.03
CA GLY A 99 -1.38 -19.97 -11.24
C GLY A 99 -2.41 -19.23 -10.40
N ARG A 100 -2.00 -18.44 -9.41
CA ARG A 100 -2.92 -17.78 -8.47
C ARG A 100 -2.32 -16.53 -7.83
N ILE A 101 -3.20 -15.64 -7.40
CA ILE A 101 -2.89 -14.54 -6.47
C ILE A 101 -3.99 -14.60 -5.40
N ASP A 102 -3.61 -14.84 -4.15
CA ASP A 102 -4.52 -14.96 -3.01
C ASP A 102 -4.62 -13.66 -2.23
N VAL A 103 -3.55 -12.89 -2.23
CA VAL A 103 -3.45 -11.60 -1.54
C VAL A 103 -2.96 -10.55 -2.53
N LEU A 104 -3.75 -9.50 -2.72
CA LEU A 104 -3.33 -8.31 -3.46
C LEU A 104 -3.11 -7.15 -2.49
N VAL A 105 -1.91 -6.58 -2.47
CA VAL A 105 -1.59 -5.38 -1.69
C VAL A 105 -1.33 -4.19 -2.62
N ASN A 106 -2.29 -3.29 -2.71
CA ASN A 106 -2.20 -2.01 -3.39
C ASN A 106 -1.52 -0.99 -2.48
N ASN A 107 -0.20 -1.08 -2.37
CA ASN A 107 0.63 -0.16 -1.56
C ASN A 107 1.29 0.92 -2.42
N GLY A 108 1.68 0.60 -3.64
CA GLY A 108 2.34 1.56 -4.53
C GLY A 108 1.49 2.80 -4.78
N ARG A 109 2.15 3.94 -4.95
CA ARG A 109 1.51 5.20 -5.32
C ARG A 109 2.35 5.98 -6.31
N TYR A 110 1.77 6.99 -6.93
CA TYR A 110 2.54 7.97 -7.68
C TYR A 110 3.55 8.67 -6.77
N ILE A 111 4.78 8.74 -7.24
CA ILE A 111 5.87 9.47 -6.61
C ILE A 111 6.37 10.49 -7.63
N GLY A 112 6.17 11.77 -7.32
CA GLY A 112 6.46 12.89 -8.19
C GLY A 112 5.71 14.15 -7.75
N PRO A 113 5.73 15.22 -8.56
CA PRO A 113 5.03 16.47 -8.31
C PRO A 113 3.53 16.32 -8.04
N GLY A 114 2.89 17.34 -7.50
CA GLY A 114 1.47 17.40 -7.18
C GLY A 114 1.10 16.92 -5.77
N HIS A 115 2.06 16.35 -5.03
CA HIS A 115 1.82 15.93 -3.65
C HIS A 115 1.78 17.12 -2.67
N MET A 116 2.64 18.11 -2.88
CA MET A 116 2.84 19.26 -2.00
C MET A 116 2.64 20.60 -2.74
N ASP A 117 1.89 20.60 -3.83
CA ASP A 117 1.64 21.79 -4.64
C ASP A 117 0.26 22.37 -4.38
N HIS A 118 0.14 23.71 -4.46
CA HIS A 118 -1.12 24.41 -4.33
C HIS A 118 -2.07 24.06 -5.50
N ILE A 119 -3.37 24.14 -5.26
CA ILE A 119 -4.40 23.81 -6.24
C ILE A 119 -4.31 24.69 -7.50
N GLU A 120 -3.96 25.96 -7.35
CA GLU A 120 -3.83 26.92 -8.46
C GLU A 120 -2.65 26.63 -9.39
N GLU A 121 -1.63 25.93 -8.87
CA GLU A 121 -0.40 25.57 -9.60
C GLU A 121 -0.45 24.15 -10.18
N THR A 122 -1.35 23.30 -9.70
CA THR A 122 -1.42 21.88 -10.07
C THR A 122 -2.18 21.70 -11.38
N PRO A 123 -1.54 21.31 -12.51
CA PRO A 123 -2.23 21.08 -13.77
C PRO A 123 -3.18 19.88 -13.70
N LEU A 124 -4.25 19.89 -14.48
CA LEU A 124 -5.21 18.78 -14.54
C LEU A 124 -4.56 17.46 -14.97
N ASP A 125 -3.64 17.49 -15.92
CA ASP A 125 -2.89 16.29 -16.37
C ASP A 125 -2.15 15.62 -15.19
N LEU A 126 -1.68 16.40 -14.22
CA LEU A 126 -1.03 15.87 -13.03
C LEU A 126 -2.03 15.22 -12.06
N LEU A 127 -3.25 15.78 -11.95
CA LEU A 127 -4.35 15.14 -11.23
C LEU A 127 -4.72 13.80 -11.88
N GLU A 128 -4.81 13.75 -13.20
CA GLU A 128 -5.07 12.52 -13.96
C GLU A 128 -3.98 11.48 -13.74
N LEU A 129 -2.71 11.90 -13.71
CA LEU A 129 -1.58 11.02 -13.44
C LEU A 129 -1.64 10.40 -12.03
N HIS A 130 -1.98 11.20 -11.02
CA HIS A 130 -2.21 10.70 -9.65
C HIS A 130 -3.38 9.71 -9.61
N LEU A 131 -4.50 10.01 -10.28
CA LEU A 131 -5.62 9.08 -10.39
C LEU A 131 -5.24 7.80 -11.12
N GLN A 132 -4.50 7.91 -12.23
CA GLN A 132 -4.04 6.73 -12.98
C GLN A 132 -3.23 5.79 -12.08
N ALA A 133 -2.25 6.32 -11.35
CA ALA A 133 -1.35 5.51 -10.54
C ALA A 133 -1.98 5.03 -9.22
N ASN A 134 -2.72 5.90 -8.53
CA ASN A 134 -3.20 5.63 -7.18
C ASN A 134 -4.60 4.99 -7.14
N VAL A 135 -5.35 5.02 -8.24
CA VAL A 135 -6.74 4.53 -8.31
C VAL A 135 -6.93 3.55 -9.46
N MET A 136 -6.66 3.97 -10.70
CA MET A 136 -7.00 3.16 -11.87
C MET A 136 -6.12 1.91 -12.00
N SER A 137 -4.84 2.00 -11.65
CA SER A 137 -3.94 0.84 -11.63
C SER A 137 -4.29 -0.17 -10.52
N PRO A 138 -4.54 0.24 -9.26
CA PRO A 138 -5.15 -0.63 -8.24
C PRO A 138 -6.45 -1.28 -8.69
N LEU A 139 -7.39 -0.54 -9.28
CA LEU A 139 -8.64 -1.09 -9.78
C LEU A 139 -8.43 -2.09 -10.92
N ALA A 140 -7.48 -1.85 -11.81
CA ALA A 140 -7.13 -2.79 -12.88
C ALA A 140 -6.58 -4.10 -12.30
N LEU A 141 -5.71 -4.03 -11.28
CA LEU A 141 -5.23 -5.21 -10.56
C LEU A 141 -6.37 -5.95 -9.86
N ILE A 142 -7.25 -5.25 -9.15
CA ILE A 142 -8.42 -5.85 -8.51
C ILE A 142 -9.26 -6.60 -9.53
N LYS A 143 -9.63 -5.95 -10.63
CA LYS A 143 -10.40 -6.59 -11.71
C LYS A 143 -9.70 -7.80 -12.33
N LYS A 144 -8.36 -7.80 -12.33
CA LYS A 144 -7.56 -8.91 -12.88
C LYS A 144 -7.55 -10.12 -11.94
N VAL A 145 -7.40 -9.91 -10.63
CA VAL A 145 -7.25 -11.02 -9.67
C VAL A 145 -8.59 -11.51 -9.09
N LEU A 146 -9.59 -10.64 -9.01
CA LEU A 146 -10.88 -10.93 -8.38
C LEU A 146 -11.60 -12.15 -8.96
N PRO A 147 -11.67 -12.39 -10.27
CA PRO A 147 -12.33 -13.59 -10.81
C PRO A 147 -11.76 -14.89 -10.24
N GLY A 148 -10.44 -15.02 -10.17
CA GLY A 148 -9.80 -16.21 -9.61
C GLY A 148 -9.99 -16.34 -8.09
N MET A 149 -10.06 -15.23 -7.35
CA MET A 149 -10.40 -15.22 -5.93
C MET A 149 -11.84 -15.72 -5.70
N LEU A 150 -12.78 -15.21 -6.49
CA LEU A 150 -14.20 -15.60 -6.41
C LEU A 150 -14.42 -17.08 -6.79
N GLU A 151 -13.72 -17.57 -7.80
CA GLU A 151 -13.78 -18.99 -8.22
C GLU A 151 -13.32 -19.92 -7.08
N ARG A 152 -12.31 -19.50 -6.33
CA ARG A 152 -11.79 -20.26 -5.18
C ARG A 152 -12.59 -20.06 -3.89
N GLY A 153 -13.48 -19.08 -3.84
CA GLY A 153 -14.17 -18.67 -2.61
C GLY A 153 -13.25 -18.13 -1.53
N SER A 154 -12.09 -17.59 -1.92
CA SER A 154 -11.11 -17.02 -0.97
C SER A 154 -10.19 -16.01 -1.63
N GLY A 155 -9.92 -14.90 -0.94
CA GLY A 155 -8.98 -13.87 -1.37
C GLY A 155 -8.97 -12.68 -0.42
N THR A 156 -7.85 -11.98 -0.37
CA THR A 156 -7.71 -10.75 0.44
C THR A 156 -7.14 -9.62 -0.39
N ILE A 157 -7.81 -8.47 -0.37
CA ILE A 157 -7.38 -7.25 -1.04
C ILE A 157 -7.10 -6.20 0.03
N VAL A 158 -5.88 -5.67 0.07
CA VAL A 158 -5.47 -4.64 1.01
C VAL A 158 -5.06 -3.38 0.24
N ASN A 159 -5.71 -2.25 0.53
CA ASN A 159 -5.33 -0.94 0.00
C ASN A 159 -4.60 -0.15 1.09
N ILE A 160 -3.38 0.28 0.84
CA ILE A 160 -2.67 1.20 1.72
C ILE A 160 -3.14 2.62 1.41
N THR A 161 -3.98 3.13 2.29
CA THR A 161 -4.64 4.43 2.16
C THR A 161 -3.84 5.56 2.86
N SER A 162 -4.50 6.58 3.31
CA SER A 162 -3.90 7.70 4.06
C SER A 162 -5.02 8.49 4.73
N GLY A 163 -4.74 9.12 5.85
CA GLY A 163 -5.62 10.13 6.45
C GLY A 163 -6.02 11.23 5.48
N ALA A 164 -5.19 11.52 4.48
CA ALA A 164 -5.50 12.46 3.40
C ALA A 164 -6.72 12.05 2.54
N GLY A 165 -7.19 10.81 2.65
CA GLY A 165 -8.39 10.33 1.96
C GLY A 165 -9.72 10.67 2.66
N PHE A 166 -9.68 11.12 3.92
CA PHE A 166 -10.89 11.35 4.73
C PHE A 166 -10.76 12.45 5.78
N HIS A 167 -9.60 13.10 5.89
CA HIS A 167 -9.37 14.29 6.71
C HIS A 167 -8.94 15.46 5.85
N ASP A 168 -9.24 16.67 6.30
CA ASP A 168 -8.66 17.88 5.74
C ASP A 168 -7.18 17.99 6.12
N PRO A 169 -6.33 18.60 5.27
CA PRO A 169 -4.95 18.83 5.60
C PRO A 169 -4.81 19.80 6.78
N PRO A 170 -3.82 19.59 7.68
CA PRO A 170 -3.63 20.46 8.85
C PRO A 170 -3.12 21.87 8.49
N ALA A 171 -2.57 22.03 7.28
CA ALA A 171 -2.04 23.29 6.76
C ALA A 171 -2.10 23.28 5.22
N LYS A 172 -1.68 24.36 4.59
CA LYS A 172 -1.53 24.43 3.13
C LYS A 172 -0.50 23.41 2.63
N ALA A 173 -0.67 23.01 1.38
CA ALA A 173 0.32 22.19 0.68
C ALA A 173 1.70 22.86 0.74
N GLY A 174 2.74 22.06 1.08
CA GLY A 174 4.10 22.58 1.26
C GLY A 174 4.39 23.29 2.60
N GLU A 175 3.36 23.60 3.41
CA GLU A 175 3.49 24.22 4.72
C GLU A 175 3.11 23.24 5.87
N GLY A 176 3.25 21.94 5.64
CA GLY A 176 2.88 20.86 6.55
C GLY A 176 1.60 20.11 6.16
N GLY A 177 0.89 20.55 5.14
CA GLY A 177 -0.25 19.87 4.55
C GLY A 177 0.09 19.22 3.20
N TRP A 178 -0.88 18.53 2.64
CA TRP A 178 -0.79 17.88 1.31
C TRP A 178 -1.67 18.59 0.28
N GLY A 179 -1.28 18.48 -0.99
CA GLY A 179 -1.99 19.04 -2.14
C GLY A 179 -3.20 18.20 -2.58
N LEU A 180 -4.02 18.83 -3.45
CA LEU A 180 -5.26 18.25 -3.98
C LEU A 180 -5.02 16.91 -4.67
N ALA A 181 -3.99 16.78 -5.51
CA ALA A 181 -3.73 15.57 -6.29
C ALA A 181 -3.56 14.33 -5.39
N TYR A 182 -2.86 14.49 -4.28
CA TYR A 182 -2.68 13.40 -3.32
C TYR A 182 -3.98 13.11 -2.56
N GLY A 183 -4.59 14.09 -1.90
CA GLY A 183 -5.81 13.91 -1.11
C GLY A 183 -6.95 13.32 -1.94
N PHE A 184 -7.21 13.89 -3.12
CA PHE A 184 -8.23 13.43 -4.05
C PHE A 184 -8.04 11.96 -4.47
N SER A 185 -6.82 11.58 -4.87
CA SER A 185 -6.55 10.21 -5.28
C SER A 185 -6.64 9.20 -4.12
N LYS A 186 -6.22 9.59 -2.91
CA LYS A 186 -6.36 8.75 -1.72
C LYS A 186 -7.81 8.60 -1.26
N ALA A 187 -8.64 9.65 -1.40
CA ALA A 187 -10.07 9.59 -1.13
C ALA A 187 -10.77 8.60 -2.09
N ALA A 188 -10.46 8.65 -3.38
CA ALA A 188 -11.01 7.72 -4.35
C ALA A 188 -10.62 6.26 -4.05
N LEU A 189 -9.35 5.97 -3.76
CA LEU A 189 -8.91 4.63 -3.38
C LEU A 189 -9.58 4.16 -2.08
N HIS A 190 -9.74 5.06 -1.11
CA HIS A 190 -10.31 4.74 0.20
C HIS A 190 -11.76 4.20 0.10
N ARG A 191 -12.54 4.61 -0.90
CA ARG A 191 -13.92 4.11 -1.10
C ARG A 191 -13.99 2.69 -1.63
N VAL A 192 -12.91 2.17 -2.20
CA VAL A 192 -12.92 0.87 -2.92
C VAL A 192 -13.19 -0.30 -2.00
N ALA A 193 -12.56 -0.38 -0.82
CA ALA A 193 -12.70 -1.53 0.05
C ALA A 193 -14.14 -1.72 0.55
N GLY A 194 -14.82 -0.65 0.96
CA GLY A 194 -16.21 -0.74 1.43
C GLY A 194 -17.19 -1.17 0.34
N ILE A 195 -16.94 -0.78 -0.93
CA ILE A 195 -17.75 -1.23 -2.07
C ILE A 195 -17.50 -2.72 -2.34
N LEU A 196 -16.23 -3.13 -2.39
CA LEU A 196 -15.88 -4.53 -2.61
C LEU A 196 -16.48 -5.43 -1.53
N ASP A 197 -16.42 -5.02 -0.27
CA ASP A 197 -16.96 -5.79 0.83
C ASP A 197 -18.44 -6.09 0.64
N LEU A 198 -19.24 -5.07 0.34
CA LEU A 198 -20.67 -5.24 0.08
C LEU A 198 -20.97 -6.14 -1.13
N GLU A 199 -20.07 -6.17 -2.12
CA GLU A 199 -20.30 -6.93 -3.36
C GLU A 199 -19.79 -8.37 -3.32
N VAL A 200 -18.75 -8.67 -2.51
CA VAL A 200 -18.03 -9.95 -2.64
C VAL A 200 -17.68 -10.65 -1.31
N ALA A 201 -17.97 -10.08 -0.14
CA ALA A 201 -17.62 -10.69 1.13
C ALA A 201 -18.35 -12.02 1.36
N ASP A 202 -19.61 -12.12 0.96
CA ASP A 202 -20.42 -13.34 1.01
C ASP A 202 -19.89 -14.47 0.11
N ARG A 203 -18.98 -14.13 -0.81
CA ARG A 203 -18.28 -15.06 -1.71
C ARG A 203 -16.84 -15.34 -1.30
N GLY A 204 -16.47 -15.03 -0.04
CA GLY A 204 -15.19 -15.36 0.57
C GLY A 204 -14.03 -14.45 0.21
N VAL A 205 -14.28 -13.28 -0.40
CA VAL A 205 -13.24 -12.30 -0.68
C VAL A 205 -13.35 -11.15 0.31
N ARG A 206 -12.25 -10.81 0.97
CA ARG A 206 -12.16 -9.73 1.96
C ARG A 206 -11.42 -8.53 1.39
N ALA A 207 -11.86 -7.33 1.74
CA ALA A 207 -11.21 -6.09 1.31
C ALA A 207 -11.02 -5.13 2.49
N PHE A 208 -9.80 -4.63 2.67
CA PHE A 208 -9.42 -3.75 3.77
C PHE A 208 -8.71 -2.49 3.26
N ASN A 209 -8.99 -1.36 3.90
CA ASN A 209 -8.14 -0.18 3.85
C ASN A 209 -7.23 -0.17 5.09
N VAL A 210 -5.94 0.02 4.90
CA VAL A 210 -4.97 0.20 5.98
C VAL A 210 -4.40 1.60 5.89
N GLN A 211 -4.69 2.42 6.88
CA GLN A 211 -4.11 3.75 7.07
C GLN A 211 -2.83 3.59 7.92
N PRO A 212 -1.66 3.88 7.34
CA PRO A 212 -0.39 3.61 8.01
C PRO A 212 -0.07 4.56 9.17
N GLY A 213 -0.69 5.75 9.21
CA GLY A 213 -0.21 6.85 10.03
C GLY A 213 1.07 7.48 9.47
N PHE A 214 1.80 8.18 10.31
CA PHE A 214 3.10 8.73 9.94
C PHE A 214 4.19 7.65 10.08
N ILE A 215 4.81 7.28 8.96
CA ILE A 215 5.79 6.19 8.87
C ILE A 215 7.15 6.73 8.44
N ALA A 216 8.19 6.41 9.19
CA ALA A 216 9.59 6.73 8.89
C ALA A 216 10.10 5.84 7.75
N THR A 217 9.87 6.25 6.51
CA THR A 217 10.41 5.56 5.33
C THR A 217 11.69 6.23 4.86
N GLU A 218 12.48 5.52 4.03
CA GLU A 218 13.71 6.02 3.43
C GLU A 218 13.49 7.35 2.69
N ARG A 219 12.35 7.47 2.01
CA ARG A 219 11.96 8.71 1.33
C ARG A 219 11.58 9.81 2.31
N MET A 220 10.80 9.48 3.36
CA MET A 220 10.39 10.45 4.35
C MET A 220 11.60 11.05 5.07
N ALA A 221 12.60 10.23 5.40
CA ALA A 221 13.84 10.70 6.01
C ALA A 221 14.58 11.72 5.12
N GLN A 222 14.52 11.56 3.79
CA GLN A 222 15.10 12.51 2.85
C GLN A 222 14.25 13.78 2.70
N ASP A 223 12.94 13.67 2.56
CA ASP A 223 12.01 14.80 2.39
C ASP A 223 11.90 15.66 3.67
N MET A 224 12.00 15.04 4.86
CA MET A 224 11.78 15.68 6.16
C MET A 224 13.05 16.04 6.92
N GLY A 225 14.22 15.49 6.48
CA GLY A 225 15.52 15.85 7.04
C GLY A 225 15.78 17.36 6.98
N ASP A 226 15.30 18.01 5.93
CA ASP A 226 15.36 19.45 5.75
C ASP A 226 14.47 20.24 6.73
N PHE A 227 13.47 19.57 7.36
CA PHE A 227 12.52 20.20 8.30
C PHE A 227 12.75 19.81 9.76
N GLY A 228 13.78 19.01 10.07
CA GLY A 228 14.11 18.60 11.44
C GLY A 228 13.06 17.70 12.10
N PHE A 229 12.32 16.93 11.34
CA PHE A 229 11.28 16.04 11.84
C PHE A 229 11.88 14.64 12.11
N ASP A 230 12.17 14.36 13.37
CA ASP A 230 12.63 13.05 13.87
C ASP A 230 11.46 12.26 14.43
N GLY A 231 10.62 11.69 13.55
CA GLY A 231 9.47 10.95 14.05
C GLY A 231 8.85 10.03 13.01
N GLY A 232 8.00 9.14 13.48
CA GLY A 232 7.25 8.18 12.67
C GLY A 232 7.46 6.73 13.13
N ALA A 233 6.42 5.93 13.00
CA ALA A 233 6.52 4.50 13.28
C ALA A 233 7.37 3.80 12.20
N PRO A 234 8.07 2.72 12.54
CA PRO A 234 8.79 1.94 11.55
C PRO A 234 7.82 1.28 10.55
N PRO A 235 8.23 1.10 9.28
CA PRO A 235 7.40 0.44 8.26
C PRO A 235 6.91 -0.96 8.66
N ASP A 236 7.65 -1.65 9.53
CA ASP A 236 7.30 -2.97 10.06
C ASP A 236 5.96 -2.99 10.80
N VAL A 237 5.51 -1.88 11.37
CA VAL A 237 4.18 -1.74 11.99
C VAL A 237 3.09 -2.08 10.96
N VAL A 238 3.18 -1.51 9.77
CA VAL A 238 2.22 -1.76 8.70
C VAL A 238 2.38 -3.19 8.15
N GLY A 239 3.63 -3.66 8.03
CA GLY A 239 3.93 -5.02 7.61
C GLY A 239 3.30 -6.07 8.53
N ALA A 240 3.44 -5.89 9.85
CA ALA A 240 2.87 -6.79 10.85
C ALA A 240 1.33 -6.81 10.82
N VAL A 241 0.70 -5.63 10.69
CA VAL A 241 -0.77 -5.52 10.59
C VAL A 241 -1.29 -6.18 9.33
N VAL A 242 -0.68 -5.94 8.17
CA VAL A 242 -1.12 -6.57 6.92
C VAL A 242 -0.97 -8.08 6.98
N ALA A 243 0.13 -8.60 7.53
CA ALA A 243 0.32 -10.04 7.71
C ALA A 243 -0.71 -10.63 8.68
N TRP A 244 -1.05 -9.92 9.75
CA TRP A 244 -2.10 -10.35 10.69
C TRP A 244 -3.47 -10.39 10.00
N LEU A 245 -3.88 -9.37 9.24
CA LEU A 245 -5.14 -9.32 8.50
C LEU A 245 -5.27 -10.49 7.52
N VAL A 246 -4.20 -10.82 6.81
CA VAL A 246 -4.17 -11.92 5.84
C VAL A 246 -4.34 -13.28 6.52
N ASN A 247 -3.73 -13.46 7.68
CA ASN A 247 -3.78 -14.73 8.41
C ASN A 247 -5.02 -14.91 9.30
N ASN A 248 -5.72 -13.81 9.60
CA ASN A 248 -6.88 -13.79 10.49
C ASN A 248 -8.05 -13.01 9.88
N PRO A 249 -8.48 -13.31 8.66
CA PRO A 249 -9.49 -12.50 7.96
C PRO A 249 -10.84 -12.45 8.70
N ASP A 250 -11.26 -13.56 9.29
CA ASP A 250 -12.51 -13.62 10.03
C ASP A 250 -12.44 -12.85 11.35
N ALA A 251 -11.34 -12.96 12.09
CA ALA A 251 -11.14 -12.17 13.31
C ALA A 251 -11.09 -10.66 13.02
N ALA A 252 -10.57 -10.28 11.87
CA ALA A 252 -10.56 -8.89 11.41
C ALA A 252 -11.97 -8.39 11.06
N GLU A 253 -12.80 -9.24 10.44
CA GLU A 253 -14.21 -8.96 10.15
C GLU A 253 -15.03 -8.84 11.44
N ASP A 254 -14.96 -9.84 12.32
CA ASP A 254 -15.65 -9.83 13.60
C ASP A 254 -15.33 -8.58 14.42
N ALA A 255 -14.05 -8.19 14.44
CA ALA A 255 -13.61 -6.99 15.14
C ALA A 255 -14.13 -5.68 14.52
N MET A 256 -14.42 -5.65 13.21
CA MET A 256 -15.04 -4.50 12.55
C MET A 256 -16.57 -4.45 12.75
N GLU A 257 -17.23 -5.60 12.85
CA GLU A 257 -18.68 -5.70 13.07
C GLU A 257 -19.08 -5.51 14.53
N ASP A 258 -18.22 -5.96 15.47
CA ASP A 258 -18.52 -5.92 16.90
C ASP A 258 -18.48 -4.47 17.43
N LYS A 259 -19.64 -4.00 17.92
CA LYS A 259 -19.80 -2.69 18.55
C LYS A 259 -19.10 -2.57 19.92
N VAL A 260 -18.65 -3.70 20.48
CA VAL A 260 -17.98 -3.82 21.78
C VAL A 260 -16.45 -3.86 21.61
N SER A 261 -15.98 -4.15 20.42
CA SER A 261 -14.54 -4.19 20.11
C SER A 261 -13.85 -2.83 20.24
N PRO A 262 -12.53 -2.80 20.47
CA PRO A 262 -11.79 -1.55 20.54
C PRO A 262 -12.09 -0.65 19.33
N PRO A 263 -12.15 0.68 19.51
CA PRO A 263 -12.53 1.62 18.46
C PRO A 263 -11.66 1.55 17.20
N VAL A 264 -10.57 0.85 17.27
CA VAL A 264 -9.47 0.74 16.32
C VAL A 264 -9.82 0.00 15.02
N MET A 265 -10.72 -0.99 15.09
CA MET A 265 -11.06 -1.81 13.94
C MET A 265 -12.49 -1.63 13.44
N ARG A 266 -13.19 -0.62 13.95
CA ARG A 266 -14.57 -0.39 13.53
C ARG A 266 -14.67 -0.09 12.04
N SER A 267 -15.64 -0.74 11.37
CA SER A 267 -16.16 -0.21 10.11
C SER A 267 -16.76 1.16 10.41
N THR A 268 -15.96 2.20 10.21
CA THR A 268 -16.43 3.56 10.39
C THR A 268 -17.30 3.94 9.20
N LYS A 269 -18.07 5.01 9.32
CA LYS A 269 -18.72 5.67 8.17
C LYS A 269 -17.73 5.99 7.05
N ASP A 270 -16.44 5.82 7.31
CA ASP A 270 -15.28 6.14 6.49
C ASP A 270 -14.72 4.94 5.70
N GLY A 271 -15.44 3.81 5.62
CA GLY A 271 -15.15 2.73 4.66
C GLY A 271 -14.04 1.74 5.04
N ARG A 272 -14.31 0.84 6.00
CA ARG A 272 -13.45 -0.33 6.36
C ARG A 272 -11.98 0.04 6.58
N ASN A 273 -11.76 1.13 7.31
CA ASN A 273 -10.43 1.66 7.57
C ASN A 273 -9.81 1.05 8.84
N ILE A 274 -8.56 0.65 8.74
CA ILE A 274 -7.74 0.08 9.82
C ILE A 274 -6.58 1.03 10.09
N GLU A 275 -6.52 1.54 11.31
CA GLU A 275 -5.44 2.39 11.80
C GLU A 275 -4.25 1.50 12.21
N ALA A 276 -3.24 1.37 11.33
CA ALA A 276 -2.20 0.38 11.49
C ALA A 276 -1.42 0.51 12.81
N GLN A 277 -1.09 1.74 13.23
CA GLN A 277 -0.32 1.94 14.45
C GLN A 277 -1.11 1.53 15.70
N GLU A 278 -2.39 1.83 15.74
CA GLU A 278 -3.26 1.48 16.87
C GLU A 278 -3.45 -0.04 16.94
N VAL A 279 -3.81 -0.69 15.82
CA VAL A 279 -3.95 -2.15 15.75
C VAL A 279 -2.66 -2.86 16.13
N CYS A 280 -1.53 -2.40 15.60
CA CYS A 280 -0.22 -3.01 15.93
C CYS A 280 0.09 -2.95 17.42
N ARG A 281 -0.18 -1.81 18.06
CA ARG A 281 0.02 -1.62 19.50
C ARG A 281 -0.94 -2.48 20.31
N ASP A 282 -2.24 -2.40 20.02
CA ASP A 282 -3.30 -3.02 20.83
C ASP A 282 -3.23 -4.56 20.78
N LEU A 283 -2.77 -5.11 19.66
CA LEU A 283 -2.56 -6.55 19.49
C LEU A 283 -1.11 -7.01 19.76
N GLY A 284 -0.19 -6.09 20.05
CA GLY A 284 1.21 -6.42 20.29
C GLY A 284 1.91 -7.10 19.11
N LEU A 285 1.57 -6.72 17.87
CA LEU A 285 2.01 -7.43 16.66
C LEU A 285 3.50 -7.24 16.35
N LEU A 286 4.10 -6.18 16.83
CA LEU A 286 5.54 -5.89 16.62
C LEU A 286 6.26 -5.78 17.98
N PRO A 287 7.02 -6.82 18.39
CA PRO A 287 7.75 -6.78 19.66
C PRO A 287 8.72 -5.60 19.74
N GLY A 288 8.69 -4.89 20.88
CA GLY A 288 9.58 -3.76 21.13
C GLY A 288 9.15 -2.43 20.52
N TRP A 289 8.01 -2.39 19.83
CA TRP A 289 7.41 -1.12 19.39
C TRP A 289 6.31 -0.71 20.36
N PRO A 290 6.50 0.41 21.09
CA PRO A 290 5.57 0.82 22.15
C PRO A 290 4.35 1.59 21.62
N GLY A 291 4.42 2.09 20.41
CA GLY A 291 3.39 2.97 19.88
C GLY A 291 3.64 4.43 20.22
#